data_a09df08d35c4aee008a2e14fb607b7dc
#
_entry.id   a09df08d35c4aee008a2e14fb607b7dc
#
_cell.length_a   1.000
_cell.length_b   1.000
_cell.length_c   1.000
_cell.angle_alpha   90.00
_cell.angle_beta   90.00
_cell.angle_gamma   90.00
#
_symmetry.space_group_name_H-M   'P 1'
#
loop_
_entity.id
_entity.type
_entity.pdbx_description
1 polymer ?
#
loop_
_entity_poly.entity_id
_entity_poly.type
_entity_poly.pdbx_seq_one_letter_code
_entity_poly.pdbx_strand_id
1 'polypeptide(L)'
;MLELEHGFRVVDIHGHLDHDEVAVSTHGRNVGPDRLERECHQAGVVRTAVSPTRRPSDIGYVRANNAVARLSIDRPFLAFARLNGPLAATESPVSTFRNVYAPRETHHTRPGDIEQYAYDDRFHGFVLDPINDGLPKEPVREELTAVDLPVIVYCREGFPPSAAADTLLEDGYPVVLAGFGGYPMAESRMQTALALLDEYDHLYLDTCAVRSRELLERGLQEHPDRIIFGSGTPDVHPNVAVMEILTLDLPEDAMTRVFNRNPSRLVPGFAAGGES
;
A
#
# COMPACT_ATOMS: atom_id res chain seq x y z
N MET A 1 18.53 -22.62 3.91
CA MET A 1 17.59 -21.49 3.82
C MET A 1 16.99 -21.57 2.43
N LEU A 2 15.69 -21.42 2.25
CA LEU A 2 15.05 -21.57 0.94
C LEU A 2 15.11 -20.26 0.18
N GLU A 3 15.83 -20.23 -0.92
CA GLU A 3 15.84 -19.12 -1.87
C GLU A 3 14.98 -19.51 -3.07
N LEU A 4 14.15 -18.56 -3.55
CA LEU A 4 13.38 -18.75 -4.77
C LEU A 4 14.25 -18.37 -5.97
N GLU A 5 14.48 -19.35 -6.87
CA GLU A 5 15.15 -19.11 -8.13
C GLU A 5 14.10 -18.84 -9.22
N HIS A 6 14.06 -17.60 -9.70
CA HIS A 6 13.25 -17.16 -10.84
C HIS A 6 13.95 -16.05 -11.61
N GLY A 7 13.62 -15.90 -12.89
CA GLY A 7 14.24 -14.89 -13.77
C GLY A 7 13.64 -13.49 -13.69
N PHE A 8 12.68 -13.24 -12.81
CA PHE A 8 11.99 -11.95 -12.71
C PHE A 8 12.69 -11.00 -11.74
N ARG A 9 12.77 -9.73 -12.11
CA ARG A 9 13.03 -8.64 -11.16
C ARG A 9 11.73 -8.34 -10.42
N VAL A 10 11.71 -8.52 -9.11
CA VAL A 10 10.53 -8.30 -8.28
C VAL A 10 10.73 -7.05 -7.44
N VAL A 11 9.78 -6.12 -7.50
CA VAL A 11 9.65 -5.01 -6.57
C VAL A 11 8.30 -5.11 -5.87
N ASP A 12 8.27 -4.77 -4.59
CA ASP A 12 7.13 -4.99 -3.70
C ASP A 12 6.60 -3.64 -3.19
N ILE A 13 5.34 -3.32 -3.53
CA ILE A 13 4.76 -2.03 -3.13
C ILE A 13 4.23 -2.02 -1.69
N HIS A 14 4.15 -3.18 -1.01
CA HIS A 14 3.36 -3.29 0.21
C HIS A 14 4.07 -4.06 1.33
N GLY A 15 4.81 -3.34 2.14
CA GLY A 15 5.45 -3.85 3.35
C GLY A 15 5.26 -2.93 4.56
N HIS A 16 5.49 -3.48 5.75
CA HIS A 16 5.42 -2.75 7.00
C HIS A 16 6.65 -2.97 7.87
N LEU A 17 7.10 -1.89 8.52
CA LEU A 17 8.13 -1.91 9.56
C LEU A 17 7.67 -1.13 10.79
N ASP A 18 8.20 -1.45 11.95
CA ASP A 18 7.97 -0.64 13.14
C ASP A 18 8.90 0.58 13.17
N HIS A 19 8.42 1.66 13.75
CA HIS A 19 9.09 2.96 13.77
C HIS A 19 10.34 3.04 14.68
N ASP A 20 10.48 2.12 15.64
CA ASP A 20 11.61 2.12 16.59
C ASP A 20 12.63 0.99 16.29
N GLU A 21 12.64 0.48 15.05
CA GLU A 21 13.40 -0.72 14.66
C GLU A 21 13.00 -1.97 15.45
N VAL A 22 11.89 -1.89 16.16
CA VAL A 22 11.30 -3.02 16.89
C VAL A 22 10.73 -4.01 15.88
N ALA A 23 10.96 -5.28 16.13
CA ALA A 23 10.41 -6.31 15.27
C ALA A 23 8.88 -6.29 15.31
N VAL A 24 8.25 -6.24 14.12
CA VAL A 24 6.81 -6.42 13.99
C VAL A 24 6.46 -7.85 14.39
N SER A 25 5.62 -7.98 15.42
CA SER A 25 5.14 -9.29 15.88
C SER A 25 3.87 -9.65 15.13
N THR A 26 3.94 -10.65 14.26
CA THR A 26 2.80 -11.12 13.47
C THR A 26 2.86 -12.63 13.28
N HIS A 27 1.72 -13.31 13.46
CA HIS A 27 1.56 -14.76 13.27
C HIS A 27 2.68 -15.61 13.92
N GLY A 28 3.12 -15.23 15.13
CA GLY A 28 4.19 -15.92 15.86
C GLY A 28 5.61 -15.62 15.35
N ARG A 29 5.76 -14.64 14.45
CA ARG A 29 7.06 -14.19 13.91
C ARG A 29 7.38 -12.81 14.44
N ASN A 30 8.66 -12.55 14.70
CA ASN A 30 9.19 -11.22 14.98
C ASN A 30 10.08 -10.82 13.81
N VAL A 31 9.68 -9.78 13.06
CA VAL A 31 10.35 -9.35 11.83
C VAL A 31 10.80 -7.91 11.99
N GLY A 32 12.09 -7.73 12.27
CA GLY A 32 12.76 -6.43 12.23
C GLY A 32 13.37 -6.16 10.85
N PRO A 33 13.98 -4.97 10.65
CA PRO A 33 14.50 -4.54 9.35
C PRO A 33 15.48 -5.54 8.70
N ASP A 34 16.46 -6.04 9.45
CA ASP A 34 17.44 -7.02 8.94
C ASP A 34 16.82 -8.32 8.50
N ARG A 35 15.79 -8.76 9.22
CA ARG A 35 15.07 -9.99 8.87
C ARG A 35 14.21 -9.79 7.64
N LEU A 36 13.50 -8.66 7.57
CA LEU A 36 12.68 -8.30 6.41
C LEU A 36 13.54 -8.25 5.14
N GLU A 37 14.67 -7.55 5.19
CA GLU A 37 15.60 -7.47 4.07
C GLU A 37 16.07 -8.84 3.58
N ARG A 38 16.47 -9.74 4.53
CA ARG A 38 16.86 -11.10 4.17
C ARG A 38 15.71 -11.91 3.55
N GLU A 39 14.50 -11.80 4.11
CA GLU A 39 13.33 -12.52 3.59
C GLU A 39 12.92 -12.02 2.20
N CYS A 40 13.00 -10.71 1.96
CA CYS A 40 12.81 -10.12 0.63
C CYS A 40 13.86 -10.61 -0.37
N HIS A 41 15.14 -10.55 0.01
CA HIS A 41 16.22 -11.06 -0.84
C HIS A 41 16.04 -12.54 -1.20
N GLN A 42 15.64 -13.39 -0.25
CA GLN A 42 15.35 -14.81 -0.49
C GLN A 42 14.19 -15.05 -1.45
N ALA A 43 13.27 -14.12 -1.54
CA ALA A 43 12.14 -14.14 -2.46
C ALA A 43 12.48 -13.53 -3.84
N GLY A 44 13.71 -13.07 -4.05
CA GLY A 44 14.10 -12.35 -5.25
C GLY A 44 13.53 -10.92 -5.33
N VAL A 45 13.02 -10.39 -4.21
CA VAL A 45 12.53 -9.02 -4.12
C VAL A 45 13.71 -8.07 -3.94
N VAL A 46 13.90 -7.17 -4.91
CA VAL A 46 15.06 -6.26 -4.96
C VAL A 46 14.82 -4.93 -4.25
N ARG A 47 13.56 -4.50 -4.13
CA ARG A 47 13.13 -3.32 -3.37
C ARG A 47 11.73 -3.51 -2.82
N THR A 48 11.48 -2.96 -1.62
CA THR A 48 10.16 -3.03 -0.97
C THR A 48 9.76 -1.63 -0.50
N ALA A 49 8.55 -1.19 -0.85
CA ALA A 49 7.94 -0.04 -0.20
C ALA A 49 7.50 -0.44 1.21
N VAL A 50 7.86 0.36 2.20
CA VAL A 50 7.57 0.09 3.60
C VAL A 50 6.93 1.29 4.28
N SER A 51 5.92 1.02 5.10
CA SER A 51 5.22 2.02 5.91
C SER A 51 5.22 1.61 7.38
N PRO A 52 5.01 2.55 8.31
CA PRO A 52 4.86 2.21 9.72
C PRO A 52 3.64 1.31 9.96
N THR A 53 3.76 0.43 10.94
CA THR A 53 2.61 -0.32 11.47
C THR A 53 1.59 0.61 12.13
N ARG A 54 0.37 0.09 12.33
CA ARG A 54 -0.70 0.82 13.01
C ARG A 54 -0.27 1.27 14.40
N ARG A 55 -0.67 2.50 14.76
CA ARG A 55 -0.47 3.09 16.09
C ARG A 55 -1.82 3.27 16.83
N PRO A 56 -1.80 3.48 18.16
CA PRO A 56 -2.96 3.96 18.88
C PRO A 56 -3.53 5.24 18.27
N SER A 57 -4.85 5.41 18.32
CA SER A 57 -5.57 6.50 17.62
C SER A 57 -5.25 7.92 18.11
N ASP A 58 -4.64 8.05 19.27
CA ASP A 58 -4.20 9.32 19.88
C ASP A 58 -2.75 9.70 19.55
N ILE A 59 -2.06 8.88 18.75
CA ILE A 59 -0.65 9.09 18.39
C ILE A 59 -0.52 9.33 16.89
N GLY A 60 0.10 10.46 16.52
CA GLY A 60 0.38 10.78 15.13
C GLY A 60 1.53 9.96 14.51
N TYR A 61 1.59 9.96 13.18
CA TYR A 61 2.54 9.16 12.41
C TYR A 61 3.87 9.87 12.07
N VAL A 62 4.00 11.19 12.30
CA VAL A 62 5.19 11.95 11.88
C VAL A 62 6.50 11.32 12.35
N ARG A 63 6.58 10.95 13.65
CA ARG A 63 7.78 10.30 14.19
C ARG A 63 8.04 8.92 13.55
N ALA A 64 6.99 8.13 13.38
CA ALA A 64 7.08 6.80 12.82
C ALA A 64 7.46 6.84 11.33
N ASN A 65 6.85 7.72 10.55
CA ASN A 65 7.18 7.95 9.14
C ASN A 65 8.66 8.32 8.98
N ASN A 66 9.15 9.29 9.75
CA ASN A 66 10.55 9.69 9.70
C ASN A 66 11.53 8.59 10.16
N ALA A 67 11.11 7.71 11.07
CA ALA A 67 11.95 6.58 11.48
C ALA A 67 12.06 5.54 10.36
N VAL A 68 10.95 5.19 9.70
CA VAL A 68 10.95 4.28 8.54
C VAL A 68 11.74 4.89 7.38
N ALA A 69 11.58 6.20 7.12
CA ALA A 69 12.35 6.89 6.09
C ALA A 69 13.87 6.89 6.35
N ARG A 70 14.32 6.88 7.61
CA ARG A 70 15.76 6.70 7.92
C ARG A 70 16.27 5.31 7.58
N LEU A 71 15.43 4.27 7.76
CA LEU A 71 15.81 2.90 7.41
C LEU A 71 15.98 2.71 5.89
N SER A 72 15.31 3.51 5.06
CA SER A 72 15.41 3.43 3.60
C SER A 72 16.73 3.97 3.03
N ILE A 73 17.53 4.71 3.82
CA ILE A 73 18.79 5.30 3.35
C ILE A 73 19.83 4.23 2.99
N ASP A 74 19.98 3.22 3.85
CA ASP A 74 21.02 2.21 3.74
C ASP A 74 20.47 0.82 3.37
N ARG A 75 19.18 0.71 3.07
CA ARG A 75 18.49 -0.56 2.81
C ARG A 75 17.68 -0.48 1.51
N PRO A 76 17.33 -1.62 0.90
CA PRO A 76 16.52 -1.66 -0.31
C PRO A 76 15.03 -1.36 -0.02
N PHE A 77 14.77 -0.35 0.81
CA PHE A 77 13.42 0.08 1.17
C PHE A 77 13.10 1.44 0.55
N LEU A 78 11.83 1.64 0.20
CA LEU A 78 11.26 2.94 -0.14
C LEU A 78 10.24 3.32 0.94
N ALA A 79 10.35 4.50 1.54
CA ALA A 79 9.41 4.89 2.58
C ALA A 79 8.07 5.35 2.00
N PHE A 80 6.98 4.84 2.56
CA PHE A 80 5.63 5.35 2.36
C PHE A 80 5.13 5.93 3.69
N ALA A 81 4.65 7.17 3.66
CA ALA A 81 4.16 7.83 4.87
C ALA A 81 2.73 7.37 5.19
N ARG A 82 2.51 6.87 6.40
CA ARG A 82 1.17 6.53 6.87
C ARG A 82 0.45 7.76 7.36
N LEU A 83 -0.79 7.92 6.92
CA LEU A 83 -1.64 9.07 7.20
C LEU A 83 -2.77 8.70 8.17
N ASN A 84 -3.31 9.71 8.83
CA ASN A 84 -4.52 9.59 9.66
C ASN A 84 -5.38 10.84 9.56
N GLY A 85 -6.63 10.74 10.00
CA GLY A 85 -7.55 11.87 9.96
C GLY A 85 -8.67 11.81 11.00
N PRO A 86 -9.39 12.91 11.18
CA PRO A 86 -10.44 13.02 12.19
C PRO A 86 -11.78 12.42 11.78
N LEU A 87 -11.96 12.10 10.47
CA LEU A 87 -13.25 11.65 9.97
C LEU A 87 -13.42 10.14 10.13
N ALA A 88 -14.57 9.71 10.65
CA ALA A 88 -14.92 8.30 10.67
C ALA A 88 -15.29 7.84 9.26
N ALA A 89 -14.72 6.71 8.86
CA ALA A 89 -14.92 6.15 7.52
C ALA A 89 -16.25 5.41 7.34
N THR A 90 -16.90 4.99 8.47
CA THR A 90 -18.16 4.26 8.43
C THR A 90 -19.34 5.16 8.16
N GLU A 91 -20.16 4.80 7.20
CA GLU A 91 -21.43 5.46 6.93
C GLU A 91 -22.48 5.04 7.95
N SER A 92 -22.71 5.88 8.95
CA SER A 92 -23.86 5.80 9.83
C SER A 92 -24.40 7.21 10.11
N PRO A 93 -25.68 7.38 10.46
CA PRO A 93 -26.21 8.71 10.82
C PRO A 93 -25.39 9.37 11.95
N VAL A 94 -24.86 8.57 12.87
CA VAL A 94 -24.03 9.05 13.98
C VAL A 94 -22.64 9.48 13.49
N SER A 95 -22.00 8.72 12.59
CA SER A 95 -20.71 9.10 12.03
C SER A 95 -20.81 10.33 11.11
N THR A 96 -21.85 10.42 10.31
CA THR A 96 -22.10 11.61 9.46
C THR A 96 -22.23 12.87 10.31
N PHE A 97 -23.03 12.83 11.39
CA PHE A 97 -23.16 13.96 12.32
C PHE A 97 -21.83 14.26 13.04
N ARG A 98 -21.10 13.22 13.47
CA ARG A 98 -19.78 13.37 14.10
C ARG A 98 -18.77 13.98 13.17
N ASN A 99 -18.74 13.59 11.88
CA ASN A 99 -17.83 14.09 10.88
C ASN A 99 -18.01 15.59 10.60
N VAL A 100 -19.24 16.11 10.66
CA VAL A 100 -19.52 17.56 10.51
C VAL A 100 -18.81 18.39 11.59
N TYR A 101 -18.73 17.87 12.80
CA TYR A 101 -18.15 18.56 13.96
C TYR A 101 -16.80 18.00 14.41
N ALA A 102 -16.21 17.04 13.67
CA ALA A 102 -14.96 16.41 14.07
C ALA A 102 -13.82 17.46 14.16
N PRO A 103 -13.33 17.81 15.36
CA PRO A 103 -12.21 18.72 15.49
C PRO A 103 -10.96 18.01 14.98
N ARG A 104 -10.08 18.79 14.34
CA ARG A 104 -8.74 18.29 14.04
C ARG A 104 -7.90 18.37 15.31
N GLU A 105 -7.31 17.26 15.71
CA GLU A 105 -6.38 17.21 16.82
C GLU A 105 -4.91 17.33 16.33
N THR A 106 -3.98 17.55 17.25
CA THR A 106 -2.56 17.82 16.91
C THR A 106 -1.85 16.62 16.30
N HIS A 107 -2.36 15.41 16.55
CA HIS A 107 -1.81 14.16 16.03
C HIS A 107 -2.32 13.78 14.63
N HIS A 108 -3.34 14.47 14.11
CA HIS A 108 -3.83 14.21 12.75
C HIS A 108 -2.94 14.83 11.69
N THR A 109 -2.81 14.14 10.56
CA THR A 109 -2.09 14.59 9.37
C THR A 109 -2.56 15.97 8.91
N ARG A 110 -1.63 16.82 8.51
CA ARG A 110 -1.85 18.21 8.04
C ARG A 110 -1.50 18.31 6.57
N PRO A 111 -2.07 19.31 5.86
CA PRO A 111 -1.64 19.62 4.49
C PRO A 111 -0.12 19.79 4.38
N GLY A 112 0.48 20.60 5.24
CA GLY A 112 1.93 20.80 5.27
C GLY A 112 2.77 19.56 5.60
N ASP A 113 2.21 18.51 6.20
CA ASP A 113 2.90 17.24 6.37
C ASP A 113 3.00 16.51 5.01
N ILE A 114 1.96 16.60 4.16
CA ILE A 114 1.97 16.03 2.80
C ILE A 114 3.01 16.72 1.94
N GLU A 115 3.02 18.07 1.92
CA GLU A 115 4.06 18.82 1.22
C GLU A 115 5.46 18.44 1.69
N GLN A 116 5.68 18.33 3.01
CA GLN A 116 6.98 17.97 3.56
C GLN A 116 7.42 16.57 3.12
N TYR A 117 6.51 15.57 3.10
CA TYR A 117 6.84 14.23 2.62
C TYR A 117 7.12 14.22 1.12
N ALA A 118 6.38 14.99 0.32
CA ALA A 118 6.60 15.05 -1.12
C ALA A 118 7.93 15.73 -1.52
N TYR A 119 8.42 16.68 -0.71
CA TYR A 119 9.74 17.32 -0.89
C TYR A 119 10.91 16.48 -0.36
N ASP A 120 10.65 15.46 0.43
CA ASP A 120 11.67 14.59 0.99
C ASP A 120 11.86 13.36 0.09
N ASP A 121 12.96 13.31 -0.67
CA ASP A 121 13.29 12.26 -1.65
C ASP A 121 13.24 10.81 -1.10
N ARG A 122 13.13 10.65 0.23
CA ARG A 122 12.99 9.34 0.87
C ARG A 122 11.57 8.80 0.80
N PHE A 123 10.57 9.67 0.64
CA PHE A 123 9.17 9.26 0.56
C PHE A 123 8.72 9.14 -0.90
N HIS A 124 8.01 8.05 -1.19
CA HIS A 124 7.58 7.69 -2.53
C HIS A 124 6.08 7.44 -2.64
N GLY A 125 5.33 7.66 -1.59
CA GLY A 125 3.89 7.47 -1.53
C GLY A 125 3.34 7.49 -0.11
N PHE A 126 2.05 7.18 -0.01
CA PHE A 126 1.30 7.24 1.23
C PHE A 126 0.53 5.96 1.51
N VAL A 127 0.15 5.75 2.77
CA VAL A 127 -0.73 4.64 3.20
C VAL A 127 -1.87 5.20 4.03
N LEU A 128 -3.08 4.75 3.76
CA LEU A 128 -4.29 5.12 4.46
C LEU A 128 -5.12 3.88 4.82
N ASP A 129 -5.43 3.73 6.11
CA ASP A 129 -6.38 2.73 6.61
C ASP A 129 -7.59 3.45 7.23
N PRO A 130 -8.63 3.78 6.45
CA PRO A 130 -9.72 4.65 6.88
C PRO A 130 -10.44 4.18 8.14
N ILE A 131 -10.55 2.86 8.33
CA ILE A 131 -11.23 2.28 9.49
C ILE A 131 -10.38 2.41 10.76
N ASN A 132 -9.06 2.25 10.65
CA ASN A 132 -8.18 2.24 11.81
C ASN A 132 -7.59 3.61 12.13
N ASP A 133 -7.34 4.43 11.10
CA ASP A 133 -6.62 5.71 11.22
C ASP A 133 -7.52 6.92 10.95
N GLY A 134 -8.77 6.69 10.52
CA GLY A 134 -9.69 7.74 10.08
C GLY A 134 -9.36 8.30 8.71
N LEU A 135 -10.28 9.08 8.16
CA LEU A 135 -10.10 9.76 6.87
C LEU A 135 -9.59 11.19 7.09
N PRO A 136 -8.61 11.64 6.29
CA PRO A 136 -8.19 13.02 6.27
C PRO A 136 -9.30 13.92 5.73
N LYS A 137 -9.31 15.19 6.18
CA LYS A 137 -10.21 16.23 5.66
C LYS A 137 -9.79 16.67 4.27
N GLU A 138 -10.74 17.30 3.57
CA GLU A 138 -10.57 17.83 2.22
C GLU A 138 -9.24 18.60 1.98
N PRO A 139 -8.78 19.55 2.84
CA PRO A 139 -7.51 20.22 2.58
C PRO A 139 -6.28 19.31 2.53
N VAL A 140 -6.30 18.16 3.20
CA VAL A 140 -5.23 17.16 3.11
C VAL A 140 -5.34 16.37 1.82
N ARG A 141 -6.57 16.07 1.36
CA ARG A 141 -6.81 15.38 0.09
C ARG A 141 -6.45 16.26 -1.12
N GLU A 142 -6.73 17.56 -1.05
CA GLU A 142 -6.29 18.52 -2.05
C GLU A 142 -4.76 18.51 -2.21
N GLU A 143 -4.00 18.43 -1.11
CA GLU A 143 -2.55 18.30 -1.18
C GLU A 143 -2.10 16.95 -1.75
N LEU A 144 -2.79 15.84 -1.47
CA LEU A 144 -2.50 14.55 -2.10
C LEU A 144 -2.65 14.63 -3.62
N THR A 145 -3.67 15.35 -4.12
CA THR A 145 -3.86 15.61 -5.54
C THR A 145 -2.73 16.48 -6.13
N ALA A 146 -2.29 17.50 -5.39
CA ALA A 146 -1.25 18.42 -5.83
C ALA A 146 0.13 17.74 -5.96
N VAL A 147 0.43 16.75 -5.10
CA VAL A 147 1.74 16.07 -5.10
C VAL A 147 1.78 14.84 -6.01
N ASP A 148 0.65 14.30 -6.42
CA ASP A 148 0.50 13.18 -7.39
C ASP A 148 1.32 11.92 -7.03
N LEU A 149 1.48 11.64 -5.74
CA LEU A 149 2.12 10.43 -5.25
C LEU A 149 1.08 9.35 -4.93
N PRO A 150 1.39 8.05 -5.14
CA PRO A 150 0.42 6.98 -4.94
C PRO A 150 0.02 6.83 -3.47
N VAL A 151 -1.26 6.52 -3.25
CA VAL A 151 -1.84 6.24 -1.94
C VAL A 151 -2.32 4.80 -1.88
N ILE A 152 -1.73 3.97 -1.02
CA ILE A 152 -2.24 2.63 -0.73
C ILE A 152 -3.40 2.76 0.26
N VAL A 153 -4.56 2.23 -0.11
CA VAL A 153 -5.80 2.35 0.68
C VAL A 153 -6.30 0.97 1.10
N TYR A 154 -6.53 0.80 2.39
CA TYR A 154 -7.14 -0.42 2.93
C TYR A 154 -8.66 -0.33 2.90
N CYS A 155 -9.28 -1.11 2.04
CA CYS A 155 -10.72 -1.34 2.08
C CYS A 155 -11.05 -2.46 3.08
N ARG A 156 -11.96 -2.18 4.00
CA ARG A 156 -12.40 -3.10 5.06
C ARG A 156 -13.93 -3.13 5.15
N GLU A 157 -14.45 -3.97 6.04
CA GLU A 157 -15.83 -3.82 6.46
C GLU A 157 -16.07 -2.42 7.05
N GLY A 158 -17.06 -1.70 6.53
CA GLY A 158 -17.31 -0.29 6.87
C GLY A 158 -16.64 0.76 5.99
N PHE A 159 -15.68 0.37 5.15
CA PHE A 159 -15.12 1.20 4.08
C PHE A 159 -14.79 0.32 2.86
N PRO A 160 -15.82 -0.13 2.10
CA PRO A 160 -15.65 -0.97 0.92
C PRO A 160 -15.05 -0.18 -0.26
N PRO A 161 -14.65 -0.85 -1.37
CA PRO A 161 -14.16 -0.18 -2.58
C PRO A 161 -15.10 0.88 -3.16
N SER A 162 -16.41 0.69 -3.06
CA SER A 162 -17.39 1.71 -3.46
C SER A 162 -17.27 3.00 -2.63
N ALA A 163 -17.08 2.89 -1.31
CA ALA A 163 -16.85 4.06 -0.47
C ALA A 163 -15.50 4.73 -0.77
N ALA A 164 -14.48 3.95 -1.16
CA ALA A 164 -13.23 4.52 -1.64
C ALA A 164 -13.40 5.26 -2.97
N ALA A 165 -14.24 4.74 -3.87
CA ALA A 165 -14.60 5.42 -5.11
C ALA A 165 -15.24 6.79 -4.82
N ASP A 166 -16.29 6.82 -4.03
CA ASP A 166 -17.06 8.03 -3.70
C ASP A 166 -16.24 9.08 -2.90
N THR A 167 -15.16 8.64 -2.21
CA THR A 167 -14.46 9.52 -1.27
C THR A 167 -13.06 9.92 -1.71
N LEU A 168 -12.35 9.04 -2.42
CA LEU A 168 -10.93 9.21 -2.72
C LEU A 168 -10.63 9.16 -4.23
N LEU A 169 -11.35 8.33 -5.02
CA LEU A 169 -11.07 8.21 -6.46
C LEU A 169 -11.56 9.44 -7.25
N GLU A 170 -12.57 10.13 -6.77
CA GLU A 170 -13.01 11.41 -7.35
C GLU A 170 -11.93 12.50 -7.30
N ASP A 171 -10.97 12.40 -6.38
CA ASP A 171 -9.90 13.41 -6.22
C ASP A 171 -8.80 13.29 -7.31
N GLY A 172 -8.69 12.14 -8.03
CA GLY A 172 -7.89 11.97 -9.24
C GLY A 172 -6.40 11.63 -9.03
N TYR A 173 -5.89 11.53 -7.80
CA TYR A 173 -4.54 11.05 -7.54
C TYR A 173 -4.44 9.52 -7.64
N PRO A 174 -3.23 8.93 -7.86
CA PRO A 174 -3.08 7.49 -7.99
C PRO A 174 -3.45 6.75 -6.69
N VAL A 175 -4.40 5.81 -6.76
CA VAL A 175 -4.85 4.99 -5.63
C VAL A 175 -4.55 3.53 -5.89
N VAL A 176 -3.99 2.85 -4.89
CA VAL A 176 -3.77 1.39 -4.89
C VAL A 176 -4.65 0.78 -3.81
N LEU A 177 -5.67 0.00 -4.17
CA LEU A 177 -6.45 -0.72 -3.17
C LEU A 177 -5.72 -1.98 -2.72
N ALA A 178 -5.42 -2.05 -1.42
CA ALA A 178 -4.73 -3.16 -0.80
C ALA A 178 -5.51 -4.47 -0.92
N GLY A 179 -4.85 -5.55 -1.34
CA GLY A 179 -5.45 -6.86 -1.46
C GLY A 179 -6.66 -6.90 -2.37
N PHE A 180 -6.55 -6.32 -3.57
CA PHE A 180 -7.68 -6.16 -4.50
C PHE A 180 -8.90 -5.47 -3.87
N GLY A 181 -8.69 -4.56 -2.93
CA GLY A 181 -9.79 -3.90 -2.19
C GLY A 181 -10.56 -4.83 -1.25
N GLY A 182 -10.17 -6.08 -1.14
CA GLY A 182 -10.82 -7.10 -0.32
C GLY A 182 -10.06 -7.45 0.95
N TYR A 183 -9.08 -6.64 1.35
CA TYR A 183 -8.26 -6.95 2.52
C TYR A 183 -9.12 -7.24 3.78
N PRO A 184 -8.84 -8.31 4.55
CA PRO A 184 -7.77 -9.28 4.27
C PRO A 184 -8.12 -10.39 3.28
N MET A 185 -9.38 -10.71 2.97
CA MET A 185 -9.77 -11.79 2.03
C MET A 185 -11.25 -11.80 1.68
N ALA A 186 -11.87 -10.64 1.46
CA ALA A 186 -13.29 -10.56 1.10
C ALA A 186 -13.49 -10.53 -0.43
N GLU A 187 -13.77 -11.68 -1.03
CA GLU A 187 -13.90 -11.83 -2.50
C GLU A 187 -14.95 -10.91 -3.13
N SER A 188 -16.09 -10.69 -2.45
CA SER A 188 -17.13 -9.78 -2.98
C SER A 188 -16.63 -8.35 -3.13
N ARG A 189 -15.77 -7.88 -2.23
CA ARG A 189 -15.12 -6.56 -2.33
C ARG A 189 -14.05 -6.54 -3.43
N MET A 190 -13.31 -7.64 -3.60
CA MET A 190 -12.33 -7.78 -4.68
C MET A 190 -13.00 -7.69 -6.06
N GLN A 191 -14.17 -8.33 -6.23
CA GLN A 191 -14.96 -8.23 -7.45
C GLN A 191 -15.44 -6.80 -7.71
N THR A 192 -15.88 -6.08 -6.68
CA THR A 192 -16.25 -4.66 -6.80
C THR A 192 -15.04 -3.82 -7.22
N ALA A 193 -13.88 -4.03 -6.60
CA ALA A 193 -12.67 -3.28 -6.95
C ALA A 193 -12.18 -3.56 -8.38
N LEU A 194 -12.31 -4.80 -8.87
CA LEU A 194 -12.02 -5.12 -10.27
C LEU A 194 -12.94 -4.35 -11.25
N ALA A 195 -14.24 -4.26 -10.93
CA ALA A 195 -15.18 -3.49 -11.77
C ALA A 195 -14.85 -1.98 -11.79
N LEU A 196 -14.35 -1.41 -10.70
CA LEU A 196 -13.95 0.00 -10.64
C LEU A 196 -12.73 0.32 -11.52
N LEU A 197 -11.91 -0.66 -11.92
CA LEU A 197 -10.80 -0.43 -12.84
C LEU A 197 -11.25 0.03 -14.23
N ASP A 198 -12.49 -0.31 -14.64
CA ASP A 198 -13.08 0.17 -15.89
C ASP A 198 -13.52 1.64 -15.82
N GLU A 199 -13.73 2.17 -14.61
CA GLU A 199 -14.27 3.50 -14.40
C GLU A 199 -13.16 4.53 -14.06
N TYR A 200 -12.09 4.10 -13.37
CA TYR A 200 -11.06 5.00 -12.84
C TYR A 200 -9.66 4.66 -13.37
N ASP A 201 -9.13 5.51 -14.24
CA ASP A 201 -7.83 5.32 -14.91
C ASP A 201 -6.62 5.38 -13.96
N HIS A 202 -6.73 6.03 -12.81
CA HIS A 202 -5.70 6.19 -11.78
C HIS A 202 -5.83 5.16 -10.64
N LEU A 203 -6.75 4.19 -10.76
CA LEU A 203 -6.92 3.10 -9.82
C LEU A 203 -6.02 1.92 -10.17
N TYR A 204 -5.40 1.35 -9.13
CA TYR A 204 -4.58 0.13 -9.18
C TYR A 204 -5.00 -0.82 -8.05
N LEU A 205 -4.70 -2.11 -8.20
CA LEU A 205 -4.92 -3.12 -7.16
C LEU A 205 -3.61 -3.83 -6.85
N ASP A 206 -3.28 -4.00 -5.56
CA ASP A 206 -2.15 -4.83 -5.17
C ASP A 206 -2.56 -6.26 -4.82
N THR A 207 -1.61 -7.19 -4.93
CA THR A 207 -1.83 -8.62 -4.71
C THR A 207 -1.73 -9.05 -3.24
N CYS A 208 -1.58 -8.12 -2.31
CA CYS A 208 -1.41 -8.42 -0.89
C CYS A 208 -2.54 -9.29 -0.34
N ALA A 209 -2.19 -10.44 0.22
CA ALA A 209 -3.12 -11.36 0.86
C ALA A 209 -4.29 -11.86 -0.03
N VAL A 210 -4.20 -11.73 -1.36
CA VAL A 210 -5.20 -12.29 -2.28
C VAL A 210 -4.94 -13.78 -2.45
N ARG A 211 -5.89 -14.63 -2.00
CA ARG A 211 -5.79 -16.09 -2.06
C ARG A 211 -6.67 -16.70 -3.17
N SER A 212 -7.54 -15.91 -3.78
CA SER A 212 -8.39 -16.37 -4.88
C SER A 212 -7.58 -16.36 -6.18
N ARG A 213 -7.18 -17.55 -6.63
CA ARG A 213 -6.47 -17.75 -7.89
C ARG A 213 -7.27 -17.18 -9.07
N GLU A 214 -8.59 -17.44 -9.09
CA GLU A 214 -9.48 -16.97 -10.15
C GLU A 214 -9.48 -15.43 -10.26
N LEU A 215 -9.55 -14.71 -9.12
CA LEU A 215 -9.54 -13.25 -9.12
C LEU A 215 -8.17 -12.68 -9.52
N LEU A 216 -7.07 -13.33 -9.11
CA LEU A 216 -5.73 -12.94 -9.54
C LEU A 216 -5.56 -13.11 -11.06
N GLU A 217 -5.88 -14.28 -11.61
CA GLU A 217 -5.80 -14.56 -13.05
C GLU A 217 -6.68 -13.60 -13.85
N ARG A 218 -7.91 -13.39 -13.40
CA ARG A 218 -8.84 -12.44 -14.01
C ARG A 218 -8.29 -11.02 -14.03
N GLY A 219 -7.84 -10.50 -12.88
CA GLY A 219 -7.27 -9.15 -12.78
C GLY A 219 -6.06 -8.96 -13.69
N LEU A 220 -5.15 -9.95 -13.73
CA LEU A 220 -3.94 -9.89 -14.56
C LEU A 220 -4.23 -10.06 -16.07
N GLN A 221 -5.32 -10.71 -16.44
CA GLN A 221 -5.75 -10.86 -17.85
C GLN A 221 -6.56 -9.67 -18.35
N GLU A 222 -7.54 -9.19 -17.56
CA GLU A 222 -8.43 -8.10 -17.95
C GLU A 222 -7.78 -6.72 -17.79
N HIS A 223 -6.95 -6.54 -16.74
CA HIS A 223 -6.31 -5.26 -16.39
C HIS A 223 -4.79 -5.39 -16.17
N PRO A 224 -4.03 -5.91 -17.15
CA PRO A 224 -2.61 -6.28 -16.99
C PRO A 224 -1.70 -5.11 -16.55
N ASP A 225 -2.10 -3.87 -16.82
CA ASP A 225 -1.32 -2.66 -16.50
C ASP A 225 -1.73 -2.00 -15.17
N ARG A 226 -2.75 -2.54 -14.49
CA ARG A 226 -3.31 -1.97 -13.26
C ARG A 226 -3.11 -2.85 -12.03
N ILE A 227 -2.60 -4.08 -12.20
CA ILE A 227 -2.30 -4.98 -11.09
C ILE A 227 -0.81 -4.86 -10.73
N ILE A 228 -0.53 -4.72 -9.43
CA ILE A 228 0.79 -4.45 -8.89
C ILE A 228 1.12 -5.48 -7.80
N PHE A 229 2.36 -5.98 -7.79
CA PHE A 229 2.79 -6.90 -6.75
C PHE A 229 2.94 -6.19 -5.40
N GLY A 230 2.23 -6.70 -4.40
CA GLY A 230 2.36 -6.35 -3.00
C GLY A 230 2.36 -7.62 -2.15
N SER A 231 3.38 -7.83 -1.34
CA SER A 231 3.46 -9.04 -0.50
C SER A 231 2.61 -8.96 0.76
N GLY A 232 2.44 -7.77 1.32
CA GLY A 232 1.87 -7.58 2.66
C GLY A 232 2.80 -8.04 3.78
N THR A 233 4.10 -8.03 3.51
CA THR A 233 5.11 -8.40 4.53
C THR A 233 5.07 -7.42 5.73
N PRO A 234 5.24 -7.87 6.97
CA PRO A 234 5.62 -9.22 7.41
C PRO A 234 4.47 -10.19 7.68
N ASP A 235 3.20 -9.80 7.46
CA ASP A 235 2.04 -10.67 7.70
C ASP A 235 2.10 -11.90 6.78
N VAL A 236 2.45 -11.69 5.52
CA VAL A 236 2.74 -12.75 4.56
C VAL A 236 4.25 -12.80 4.31
N HIS A 237 4.81 -14.00 4.30
CA HIS A 237 6.23 -14.16 3.94
C HIS A 237 6.43 -13.85 2.45
N PRO A 238 7.43 -13.05 2.05
CA PRO A 238 7.62 -12.67 0.64
C PRO A 238 7.70 -13.86 -0.32
N ASN A 239 8.35 -14.97 0.06
CA ASN A 239 8.38 -16.18 -0.76
C ASN A 239 6.97 -16.71 -1.09
N VAL A 240 6.05 -16.66 -0.11
CA VAL A 240 4.66 -17.11 -0.32
C VAL A 240 3.96 -16.22 -1.31
N ALA A 241 4.07 -14.91 -1.14
CA ALA A 241 3.43 -13.94 -2.04
C ALA A 241 3.97 -14.04 -3.48
N VAL A 242 5.28 -14.17 -3.65
CA VAL A 242 5.88 -14.37 -4.99
C VAL A 242 5.40 -15.67 -5.62
N MET A 243 5.39 -16.77 -4.85
CA MET A 243 4.93 -18.06 -5.34
C MET A 243 3.46 -18.07 -5.75
N GLU A 244 2.61 -17.28 -5.11
CA GLU A 244 1.21 -17.13 -5.51
C GLU A 244 1.06 -16.64 -6.95
N ILE A 245 1.90 -15.70 -7.37
CA ILE A 245 1.90 -15.20 -8.74
C ILE A 245 2.60 -16.18 -9.68
N LEU A 246 3.76 -16.73 -9.30
CA LEU A 246 4.52 -17.66 -10.16
C LEU A 246 3.78 -18.97 -10.48
N THR A 247 2.82 -19.36 -9.65
CA THR A 247 2.00 -20.56 -9.86
C THR A 247 0.74 -20.34 -10.69
N LEU A 248 0.46 -19.09 -11.09
CA LEU A 248 -0.63 -18.79 -12.00
C LEU A 248 -0.31 -19.25 -13.43
N ASP A 249 -1.34 -19.63 -14.19
CA ASP A 249 -1.18 -19.97 -15.60
C ASP A 249 -1.22 -18.73 -16.49
N LEU A 250 -0.15 -17.94 -16.41
CA LEU A 250 -0.02 -16.66 -17.07
C LEU A 250 1.26 -16.57 -17.91
N PRO A 251 1.25 -15.82 -19.01
CA PRO A 251 2.45 -15.58 -19.80
C PRO A 251 3.50 -14.77 -19.02
N GLU A 252 4.78 -15.00 -19.34
CA GLU A 252 5.92 -14.33 -18.71
C GLU A 252 5.82 -12.79 -18.75
N ASP A 253 5.26 -12.22 -19.82
CA ASP A 253 5.04 -10.77 -19.93
C ASP A 253 4.07 -10.25 -18.84
N ALA A 254 2.99 -10.97 -18.54
CA ALA A 254 2.07 -10.59 -17.47
C ALA A 254 2.76 -10.64 -16.08
N MET A 255 3.58 -11.66 -15.83
CA MET A 255 4.39 -11.75 -14.61
C MET A 255 5.41 -10.60 -14.52
N THR A 256 6.07 -10.26 -15.63
CA THR A 256 7.00 -9.12 -15.69
C THR A 256 6.29 -7.79 -15.41
N ARG A 257 5.05 -7.62 -15.87
CA ARG A 257 4.24 -6.43 -15.61
C ARG A 257 3.93 -6.30 -14.12
N VAL A 258 3.34 -7.34 -13.52
CA VAL A 258 2.92 -7.27 -12.11
C VAL A 258 4.10 -7.14 -11.15
N PHE A 259 5.21 -7.83 -11.43
CA PHE A 259 6.38 -7.80 -10.55
C PHE A 259 7.25 -6.55 -10.68
N ASN A 260 7.29 -5.93 -11.84
CA ASN A 260 8.25 -4.86 -12.08
C ASN A 260 7.70 -3.67 -12.86
N ARG A 261 7.13 -3.86 -14.07
CA ARG A 261 6.80 -2.73 -14.95
C ARG A 261 5.73 -1.81 -14.35
N ASN A 262 4.65 -2.39 -13.82
CA ASN A 262 3.55 -1.61 -13.27
C ASN A 262 3.97 -0.87 -11.98
N PRO A 263 4.57 -1.54 -10.97
CA PRO A 263 5.01 -0.81 -9.77
C PRO A 263 6.11 0.22 -10.09
N SER A 264 7.05 -0.05 -11.03
CA SER A 264 8.09 0.92 -11.39
C SER A 264 7.56 2.13 -12.18
N ARG A 265 6.46 1.95 -12.92
CA ARG A 265 5.76 3.06 -13.58
C ARG A 265 5.05 3.96 -12.56
N LEU A 266 4.40 3.34 -11.57
CA LEU A 266 3.68 4.07 -10.53
C LEU A 266 4.61 4.76 -9.52
N VAL A 267 5.72 4.08 -9.17
CA VAL A 267 6.72 4.56 -8.19
C VAL A 267 8.09 4.58 -8.86
N PRO A 268 8.54 5.72 -9.40
CA PRO A 268 9.83 5.81 -10.09
C PRO A 268 11.03 5.35 -9.26
N GLY A 269 10.97 5.43 -7.92
CA GLY A 269 11.99 4.90 -7.03
C GLY A 269 12.25 3.40 -7.16
N PHE A 270 11.34 2.64 -7.75
CA PHE A 270 11.52 1.22 -8.06
C PHE A 270 12.28 0.98 -9.37
N ALA A 271 12.33 1.94 -10.27
CA ALA A 271 13.12 1.78 -11.49
C ALA A 271 14.58 1.44 -11.14
N ALA A 272 15.22 0.60 -11.91
CA ALA A 272 16.66 0.37 -11.75
C ALA A 272 17.34 1.73 -11.87
N GLY A 273 18.08 2.13 -10.84
CA GLY A 273 18.92 3.32 -10.93
C GLY A 273 19.75 3.16 -12.21
N GLY A 274 19.60 4.10 -13.14
CA GLY A 274 20.43 4.08 -14.32
C GLY A 274 21.88 4.01 -13.85
N GLU A 275 22.61 3.04 -14.37
CA GLU A 275 24.06 3.07 -14.32
C GLU A 275 24.45 4.43 -14.94
N SER A 276 24.83 5.38 -14.07
CA SER A 276 25.41 6.66 -14.47
C SER A 276 26.89 6.48 -14.68
#